data_6b4ec5353526986a5e3379fb41264aeb
#
_entry.id   6b4ec5353526986a5e3379fb41264aeb
#
_cell.length_a   1.000
_cell.length_b   1.000
_cell.length_c   1.000
_cell.angle_alpha   90.00
_cell.angle_beta   90.00
_cell.angle_gamma   90.00
#
_symmetry.space_group_name_H-M   'P 1'
#
loop_
_entity.id
_entity.type
_entity.pdbx_description
1 polymer ?
#
loop_
_entity_poly.entity_id
_entity_poly.type
_entity_poly.pdbx_seq_one_letter_code
_entity_poly.pdbx_strand_id
1 'polypeptide(L)'
;MYNDKSEKAILSIQEQINKFDNKANSLIAIVGIVFALSLGILETFNQFKEVDITASMYVQLYWLIALTVLYFIIFAVEMIFLILVIYPRKKKKGATSIDYYIDAAKLSKDDIKNVITASEDSELEADVEQISTNAKICSSKHKYLVVAIWLLVPLFLIMFATFLLAIL
;
A
#
# COMPACT_ATOMS: atom_id res chain seq x y z
N MET A 1 33.94 -0.08 -15.66
CA MET A 1 33.41 -1.43 -15.33
C MET A 1 32.71 -1.50 -13.97
N TYR A 2 33.14 -0.74 -12.96
CA TYR A 2 32.47 -0.69 -11.64
C TYR A 2 31.16 0.11 -11.71
N ASN A 3 31.16 1.25 -12.39
CA ASN A 3 30.01 2.15 -12.54
C ASN A 3 28.78 1.46 -13.22
N ASP A 4 29.02 0.55 -14.17
CA ASP A 4 27.96 -0.21 -14.86
C ASP A 4 27.23 -1.21 -13.95
N LYS A 5 27.85 -1.72 -12.88
CA LYS A 5 27.22 -2.66 -11.95
C LYS A 5 26.37 -1.96 -10.90
N SER A 6 26.83 -0.81 -10.38
CA SER A 6 26.08 -0.02 -9.40
C SER A 6 24.83 0.56 -10.05
N GLU A 7 24.94 1.12 -11.23
CA GLU A 7 23.82 1.65 -12.01
C GLU A 7 22.77 0.58 -12.31
N LYS A 8 23.18 -0.60 -12.77
CA LYS A 8 22.28 -1.74 -13.00
C LYS A 8 21.57 -2.19 -11.72
N ALA A 9 22.26 -2.19 -10.58
CA ALA A 9 21.66 -2.54 -9.30
C ALA A 9 20.61 -1.52 -8.88
N ILE A 10 20.89 -0.23 -9.00
CA ILE A 10 19.98 0.86 -8.70
C ILE A 10 18.71 0.75 -9.56
N LEU A 11 18.87 0.63 -10.88
CA LEU A 11 17.77 0.49 -11.83
C LEU A 11 16.91 -0.74 -11.53
N SER A 12 17.53 -1.88 -11.23
CA SER A 12 16.82 -3.11 -10.88
C SER A 12 15.96 -2.94 -9.62
N ILE A 13 16.48 -2.29 -8.58
CA ILE A 13 15.73 -2.05 -7.34
C ILE A 13 14.59 -1.05 -7.58
N GLN A 14 14.84 0.01 -8.35
CA GLN A 14 13.79 0.98 -8.72
C GLN A 14 12.66 0.31 -9.51
N GLU A 15 13.00 -0.57 -10.46
CA GLU A 15 12.00 -1.34 -11.20
C GLU A 15 11.17 -2.23 -10.28
N GLN A 16 11.77 -2.87 -9.28
CA GLN A 16 11.04 -3.67 -8.28
C GLN A 16 10.11 -2.79 -7.44
N ILE A 17 10.55 -1.61 -7.00
CA ILE A 17 9.72 -0.65 -6.29
C ILE A 17 8.51 -0.26 -7.13
N ASN A 18 8.70 0.08 -8.40
CA ASN A 18 7.62 0.41 -9.33
C ASN A 18 6.65 -0.76 -9.54
N LYS A 19 7.16 -1.98 -9.62
CA LYS A 19 6.30 -3.20 -9.69
C LYS A 19 5.42 -3.36 -8.44
N PHE A 20 5.93 -3.06 -7.25
CA PHE A 20 5.13 -3.11 -6.01
C PHE A 20 4.08 -2.00 -5.98
N ASP A 21 4.41 -0.79 -6.40
CA ASP A 21 3.47 0.32 -6.47
C ASP A 21 2.34 0.01 -7.47
N ASN A 22 2.66 -0.54 -8.65
CA ASN A 22 1.67 -0.96 -9.63
C ASN A 22 0.76 -2.08 -9.11
N LYS A 23 1.31 -3.08 -8.40
CA LYS A 23 0.50 -4.12 -7.76
C LYS A 23 -0.42 -3.54 -6.68
N ALA A 24 0.07 -2.62 -5.85
CA ALA A 24 -0.74 -1.98 -4.84
C ALA A 24 -1.88 -1.16 -5.46
N ASN A 25 -1.63 -0.42 -6.55
CA ASN A 25 -2.65 0.32 -7.28
C ASN A 25 -3.74 -0.62 -7.84
N SER A 26 -3.33 -1.77 -8.40
CA SER A 26 -4.28 -2.78 -8.89
C SER A 26 -5.12 -3.36 -7.75
N LEU A 27 -4.52 -3.62 -6.60
CA LEU A 27 -5.25 -4.10 -5.42
C LEU A 27 -6.21 -3.06 -4.88
N ILE A 28 -5.85 -1.78 -4.83
CA ILE A 28 -6.76 -0.69 -4.43
C ILE A 28 -7.99 -0.65 -5.35
N ALA A 29 -7.81 -0.83 -6.66
CA ALA A 29 -8.93 -0.89 -7.59
C ALA A 29 -9.86 -2.09 -7.30
N ILE A 30 -9.29 -3.28 -7.06
CA ILE A 30 -10.06 -4.48 -6.71
C ILE A 30 -10.82 -4.27 -5.39
N VAL A 31 -10.13 -3.79 -4.36
CA VAL A 31 -10.72 -3.53 -3.03
C VAL A 31 -11.81 -2.46 -3.13
N GLY A 32 -11.63 -1.45 -3.99
CA GLY A 32 -12.64 -0.43 -4.27
C GLY A 32 -13.91 -1.01 -4.92
N ILE A 33 -13.77 -1.95 -5.86
CA ILE A 33 -14.90 -2.66 -6.47
C ILE A 33 -15.62 -3.51 -5.41
N VAL A 34 -14.88 -4.26 -4.59
CA VAL A 34 -15.43 -5.06 -3.50
C VAL A 34 -16.18 -4.19 -2.51
N PHE A 35 -15.63 -3.03 -2.16
CA PHE A 35 -16.31 -2.05 -1.31
C PHE A 35 -17.61 -1.55 -1.94
N ALA A 36 -17.60 -1.17 -3.21
CA ALA A 36 -18.81 -0.71 -3.91
C ALA A 36 -19.91 -1.79 -3.91
N LEU A 37 -19.55 -3.05 -4.15
CA LEU A 37 -20.49 -4.18 -4.07
C LEU A 37 -21.05 -4.36 -2.64
N SER A 38 -20.22 -4.15 -1.62
CA SER A 38 -20.64 -4.30 -0.22
C SER A 38 -21.64 -3.24 0.24
N LEU A 39 -21.73 -2.09 -0.44
CA LEU A 39 -22.72 -1.06 -0.14
C LEU A 39 -24.16 -1.55 -0.38
N GLY A 40 -24.34 -2.51 -1.30
CA GLY A 40 -25.64 -3.16 -1.50
C GLY A 40 -26.17 -3.91 -0.26
N ILE A 41 -25.28 -4.37 0.63
CA ILE A 41 -25.66 -5.00 1.91
C ILE A 41 -26.37 -3.99 2.82
N LEU A 42 -26.03 -2.70 2.73
CA LEU A 42 -26.66 -1.66 3.56
C LEU A 42 -28.16 -1.48 3.24
N GLU A 43 -28.60 -1.78 2.02
CA GLU A 43 -30.02 -1.74 1.66
C GLU A 43 -30.81 -2.83 2.39
N THR A 44 -30.21 -3.98 2.68
CA THR A 44 -30.86 -5.07 3.42
C THR A 44 -31.26 -4.62 4.83
N PHE A 45 -30.52 -3.72 5.47
CA PHE A 45 -30.88 -3.17 6.77
C PHE A 45 -32.19 -2.36 6.73
N ASN A 46 -32.52 -1.75 5.60
CA ASN A 46 -33.77 -0.99 5.46
C ASN A 46 -35.00 -1.92 5.42
N GLN A 47 -34.86 -3.13 4.89
CA GLN A 47 -35.93 -4.11 4.83
C GLN A 47 -36.35 -4.56 6.23
N PHE A 48 -35.41 -4.64 7.19
CA PHE A 48 -35.71 -4.98 8.58
C PHE A 48 -36.51 -3.91 9.35
N LYS A 49 -36.56 -2.66 8.82
CA LYS A 49 -37.35 -1.57 9.46
C LYS A 49 -38.82 -1.64 9.21
N GLU A 50 -39.25 -2.32 8.15
CA GLU A 50 -40.65 -2.34 7.68
C GLU A 50 -41.41 -3.59 8.07
N VAL A 51 -40.74 -4.58 8.71
CA VAL A 51 -41.34 -5.89 9.04
C VAL A 51 -41.41 -6.05 10.55
N ASP A 52 -42.52 -6.67 11.03
CA ASP A 52 -42.63 -7.11 12.43
C ASP A 52 -41.57 -8.17 12.72
N ILE A 53 -40.55 -7.78 13.51
CA ILE A 53 -39.38 -8.59 13.71
C ILE A 53 -39.64 -9.73 14.68
N THR A 54 -39.51 -10.98 14.20
CA THR A 54 -39.57 -12.18 15.03
C THR A 54 -38.27 -12.40 15.81
N ALA A 55 -38.28 -13.23 16.86
CA ALA A 55 -37.09 -13.51 17.67
C ALA A 55 -35.92 -14.07 16.84
N SER A 56 -36.16 -14.86 15.82
CA SER A 56 -35.17 -15.40 14.89
C SER A 56 -34.52 -14.29 14.03
N MET A 57 -35.31 -13.32 13.59
CA MET A 57 -34.84 -12.18 12.81
C MET A 57 -33.93 -11.25 13.62
N TYR A 58 -34.13 -11.11 14.93
CA TYR A 58 -33.21 -10.36 15.79
C TYR A 58 -31.82 -11.00 15.83
N VAL A 59 -31.73 -12.32 15.91
CA VAL A 59 -30.45 -13.05 15.91
C VAL A 59 -29.74 -12.87 14.56
N GLN A 60 -30.45 -12.97 13.45
CA GLN A 60 -29.92 -12.75 12.11
C GLN A 60 -29.41 -11.31 11.95
N LEU A 61 -30.20 -10.33 12.35
CA LEU A 61 -29.80 -8.91 12.30
C LEU A 61 -28.56 -8.63 13.14
N TYR A 62 -28.45 -9.21 14.34
CA TYR A 62 -27.26 -9.08 15.18
C TYR A 62 -26.00 -9.59 14.48
N TRP A 63 -26.06 -10.79 13.88
CA TRP A 63 -24.92 -11.34 13.15
C TRP A 63 -24.59 -10.54 11.88
N LEU A 64 -25.59 -10.04 11.18
CA LEU A 64 -25.42 -9.19 10.02
C LEU A 64 -24.66 -7.89 10.38
N ILE A 65 -25.07 -7.23 11.48
CA ILE A 65 -24.39 -6.04 11.99
C ILE A 65 -22.95 -6.38 12.38
N ALA A 66 -22.73 -7.45 13.14
CA ALA A 66 -21.42 -7.83 13.64
C ALA A 66 -20.44 -8.12 12.48
N LEU A 67 -20.87 -8.88 11.47
CA LEU A 67 -20.05 -9.18 10.29
C LEU A 67 -19.79 -7.93 9.45
N THR A 68 -20.75 -7.05 9.29
CA THR A 68 -20.61 -5.79 8.56
C THR A 68 -19.58 -4.88 9.25
N VAL A 69 -19.64 -4.73 10.57
CA VAL A 69 -18.66 -3.96 11.34
C VAL A 69 -17.26 -4.56 11.20
N LEU A 70 -17.14 -5.89 11.33
CA LEU A 70 -15.86 -6.59 11.17
C LEU A 70 -15.29 -6.40 9.75
N TYR A 71 -16.13 -6.47 8.72
CA TYR A 71 -15.76 -6.20 7.33
C TYR A 71 -15.15 -4.80 7.17
N PHE A 72 -15.80 -3.76 7.69
CA PHE A 72 -15.31 -2.39 7.58
C PHE A 72 -13.98 -2.17 8.33
N ILE A 73 -13.79 -2.85 9.46
CA ILE A 73 -12.52 -2.79 10.21
C ILE A 73 -11.39 -3.39 9.36
N ILE A 74 -11.59 -4.59 8.80
CA ILE A 74 -10.58 -5.25 7.96
C ILE A 74 -10.31 -4.43 6.70
N PHE A 75 -11.34 -3.91 6.04
CA PHE A 75 -11.22 -3.02 4.90
C PHE A 75 -10.35 -1.79 5.21
N ALA A 76 -10.61 -1.12 6.34
CA ALA A 76 -9.84 0.05 6.74
C ALA A 76 -8.36 -0.29 6.99
N VAL A 77 -8.08 -1.41 7.66
CA VAL A 77 -6.72 -1.89 7.91
C VAL A 77 -6.01 -2.22 6.59
N GLU A 78 -6.68 -2.91 5.67
CA GLU A 78 -6.13 -3.25 4.35
C GLU A 78 -5.79 -2.00 3.55
N MET A 79 -6.69 -1.00 3.50
CA MET A 79 -6.44 0.27 2.83
C MET A 79 -5.23 1.01 3.42
N ILE A 80 -5.04 0.97 4.73
CA ILE A 80 -3.85 1.55 5.38
C ILE A 80 -2.58 0.86 4.86
N PHE A 81 -2.54 -0.47 4.80
CA PHE A 81 -1.36 -1.19 4.30
C PHE A 81 -1.09 -0.89 2.83
N LEU A 82 -2.11 -0.83 1.98
CA LEU A 82 -1.97 -0.48 0.55
C LEU A 82 -1.44 0.95 0.37
N ILE A 83 -1.95 1.91 1.14
CA ILE A 83 -1.45 3.29 1.15
C ILE A 83 0.01 3.33 1.59
N LEU A 84 0.42 2.54 2.61
CA LEU A 84 1.81 2.48 3.08
C LEU A 84 2.77 1.89 2.03
N VAL A 85 2.29 1.07 1.09
CA VAL A 85 3.10 0.63 -0.06
C VAL A 85 3.39 1.80 -0.99
N ILE A 86 2.37 2.59 -1.35
CA ILE A 86 2.48 3.67 -2.34
C ILE A 86 3.13 4.91 -1.72
N TYR A 87 2.98 5.11 -0.41
CA TYR A 87 3.44 6.32 0.26
C TYR A 87 4.93 6.59 0.03
N PRO A 88 5.30 7.77 -0.49
CA PRO A 88 6.70 8.11 -0.77
C PRO A 88 7.49 8.22 0.54
N ARG A 89 8.55 7.42 0.66
CA ARG A 89 9.39 7.44 1.85
C ARG A 89 10.49 8.49 1.69
N LYS A 90 10.59 9.39 2.67
CA LYS A 90 11.68 10.35 2.72
C LYS A 90 12.97 9.65 3.16
N LYS A 91 14.08 9.96 2.51
CA LYS A 91 15.42 9.57 2.94
C LYS A 91 15.69 10.15 4.34
N LYS A 92 16.32 9.37 5.22
CA LYS A 92 16.80 9.92 6.49
C LYS A 92 17.84 11.00 6.20
N LYS A 93 17.78 12.13 6.92
CA LYS A 93 18.76 13.22 6.85
C LYS A 93 20.18 12.67 6.99
N GLY A 94 21.04 12.91 6.01
CA GLY A 94 22.48 12.58 6.13
C GLY A 94 23.28 12.72 4.85
N ALA A 95 22.79 12.33 3.70
CA ALA A 95 23.50 12.48 2.44
C ALA A 95 22.67 13.31 1.45
N THR A 96 23.25 14.41 1.01
CA THR A 96 22.73 15.25 -0.05
C THR A 96 22.98 14.53 -1.38
N SER A 97 21.93 13.98 -1.99
CA SER A 97 22.03 13.29 -3.27
C SER A 97 21.26 14.08 -4.34
N ILE A 98 21.89 14.25 -5.49
CA ILE A 98 21.26 14.90 -6.67
C ILE A 98 20.11 14.02 -7.21
N ASP A 99 20.20 12.70 -7.05
CA ASP A 99 19.25 11.74 -7.60
C ASP A 99 17.90 11.73 -6.86
N TYR A 100 17.85 12.38 -5.70
CA TYR A 100 16.59 12.51 -4.96
C TYR A 100 16.07 13.94 -5.10
N TYR A 101 14.97 14.12 -5.84
CA TYR A 101 14.41 15.42 -6.24
C TYR A 101 14.18 16.40 -5.07
N ILE A 102 13.84 15.89 -3.87
CA ILE A 102 13.63 16.74 -2.67
C ILE A 102 14.95 17.31 -2.16
N ASP A 103 16.03 16.56 -2.26
CA ASP A 103 17.37 17.01 -1.84
C ASP A 103 17.97 17.90 -2.94
N ALA A 104 17.85 17.52 -4.21
CA ALA A 104 18.26 18.33 -5.35
C ALA A 104 17.56 19.68 -5.38
N ALA A 105 16.27 19.77 -5.02
CA ALA A 105 15.54 21.04 -4.96
C ALA A 105 16.02 22.00 -3.87
N LYS A 106 16.81 21.54 -2.91
CA LYS A 106 17.37 22.35 -1.83
C LYS A 106 18.82 22.80 -2.08
N LEU A 107 19.48 22.19 -3.07
CA LEU A 107 20.85 22.50 -3.43
C LEU A 107 20.93 23.79 -4.23
N SER A 108 21.98 24.58 -3.99
CA SER A 108 22.34 25.69 -4.87
C SER A 108 22.94 25.16 -6.19
N LYS A 109 22.98 26.01 -7.22
CA LYS A 109 23.60 25.65 -8.51
C LYS A 109 25.08 25.26 -8.34
N ASP A 110 25.78 25.91 -7.41
CA ASP A 110 27.20 25.65 -7.14
C ASP A 110 27.38 24.32 -6.39
N ASP A 111 26.47 23.98 -5.46
CA ASP A 111 26.49 22.68 -4.78
C ASP A 111 26.23 21.54 -5.77
N ILE A 112 25.24 21.69 -6.68
CA ILE A 112 24.96 20.71 -7.74
C ILE A 112 26.21 20.50 -8.62
N LYS A 113 26.90 21.60 -9.01
CA LYS A 113 28.10 21.52 -9.81
C LYS A 113 29.23 20.79 -9.07
N ASN A 114 29.41 21.07 -7.78
CA ASN A 114 30.43 20.43 -6.95
C ASN A 114 30.21 18.93 -6.80
N VAL A 115 28.94 18.50 -6.65
CA VAL A 115 28.59 17.08 -6.58
C VAL A 115 28.80 16.37 -7.92
N ILE A 116 28.53 17.03 -9.06
CA ILE A 116 28.79 16.48 -10.40
C ILE A 116 30.27 16.33 -10.68
N THR A 117 31.11 17.23 -10.11
CA THR A 117 32.56 17.21 -10.29
C THR A 117 33.31 16.45 -9.20
N ALA A 118 32.60 15.78 -8.30
CA ALA A 118 33.18 14.95 -7.24
C ALA A 118 33.98 13.77 -7.82
N SER A 119 35.00 13.33 -7.06
CA SER A 119 35.86 12.22 -7.48
C SER A 119 35.10 10.88 -7.57
N GLU A 120 35.64 9.94 -8.38
CA GLU A 120 35.04 8.59 -8.56
C GLU A 120 34.80 7.84 -7.24
N ASP A 121 35.66 8.04 -6.23
CA ASP A 121 35.50 7.42 -4.91
C ASP A 121 34.27 7.94 -4.16
N SER A 122 33.93 9.22 -4.29
CA SER A 122 32.76 9.82 -3.67
C SER A 122 31.45 9.41 -4.40
N GLU A 123 31.52 9.18 -5.71
CA GLU A 123 30.37 8.64 -6.48
C GLU A 123 30.05 7.21 -6.06
N LEU A 124 31.08 6.37 -5.85
CA LEU A 124 30.91 5.00 -5.41
C LEU A 124 30.22 4.92 -4.02
N GLU A 125 30.64 5.78 -3.09
CA GLU A 125 30.04 5.82 -1.75
C GLU A 125 28.58 6.28 -1.81
N ALA A 126 28.26 7.26 -2.66
CA ALA A 126 26.90 7.72 -2.90
C ALA A 126 26.02 6.61 -3.51
N ASP A 127 26.52 5.88 -4.50
CA ASP A 127 25.83 4.75 -5.13
C ASP A 127 25.52 3.64 -4.11
N VAL A 128 26.50 3.27 -3.28
CA VAL A 128 26.32 2.25 -2.22
C VAL A 128 25.26 2.68 -1.22
N GLU A 129 25.26 3.94 -0.80
CA GLU A 129 24.24 4.47 0.09
C GLU A 129 22.85 4.46 -0.55
N GLN A 130 22.76 4.83 -1.84
CA GLN A 130 21.51 4.82 -2.60
C GLN A 130 20.97 3.38 -2.75
N ILE A 131 21.81 2.42 -3.12
CA ILE A 131 21.43 1.01 -3.20
C ILE A 131 20.90 0.52 -1.85
N SER A 132 21.62 0.80 -0.75
CA SER A 132 21.21 0.39 0.60
C SER A 132 19.86 0.99 0.99
N THR A 133 19.66 2.27 0.69
CA THR A 133 18.41 2.98 1.00
C THR A 133 17.24 2.44 0.19
N ASN A 134 17.42 2.30 -1.12
CA ASN A 134 16.39 1.78 -2.03
C ASN A 134 16.05 0.32 -1.70
N ALA A 135 17.03 -0.50 -1.35
CA ALA A 135 16.79 -1.88 -0.91
C ALA A 135 15.94 -1.96 0.37
N LYS A 136 16.18 -1.08 1.34
CA LYS A 136 15.35 -1.00 2.57
C LYS A 136 13.92 -0.56 2.26
N ILE A 137 13.74 0.41 1.35
CA ILE A 137 12.42 0.85 0.88
C ILE A 137 11.71 -0.31 0.18
N CYS A 138 12.37 -0.97 -0.75
CA CYS A 138 11.86 -2.11 -1.49
C CYS A 138 11.40 -3.24 -0.56
N SER A 139 12.25 -3.65 0.38
CA SER A 139 11.93 -4.68 1.39
C SER A 139 10.71 -4.32 2.24
N SER A 140 10.60 -3.05 2.65
CA SER A 140 9.46 -2.61 3.45
C SER A 140 8.15 -2.57 2.63
N LYS A 141 8.21 -2.11 1.37
CA LYS A 141 7.05 -2.12 0.47
C LYS A 141 6.57 -3.56 0.22
N HIS A 142 7.51 -4.47 0.00
CA HIS A 142 7.19 -5.89 -0.15
C HIS A 142 6.45 -6.45 1.07
N LYS A 143 6.92 -6.18 2.29
CA LYS A 143 6.26 -6.64 3.52
C LYS A 143 4.83 -6.14 3.64
N TYR A 144 4.60 -4.84 3.41
CA TYR A 144 3.24 -4.28 3.47
C TYR A 144 2.32 -4.83 2.39
N LEU A 145 2.85 -5.02 1.17
CA LEU A 145 2.09 -5.62 0.07
C LEU A 145 1.67 -7.06 0.40
N VAL A 146 2.57 -7.85 0.97
CA VAL A 146 2.26 -9.23 1.40
C VAL A 146 1.16 -9.24 2.45
N VAL A 147 1.23 -8.36 3.46
CA VAL A 147 0.17 -8.25 4.48
C VAL A 147 -1.16 -7.85 3.85
N ALA A 148 -1.18 -6.88 2.93
CA ALA A 148 -2.40 -6.48 2.23
C ALA A 148 -3.00 -7.65 1.43
N ILE A 149 -2.18 -8.42 0.70
CA ILE A 149 -2.65 -9.59 -0.05
C ILE A 149 -3.29 -10.64 0.89
N TRP A 150 -2.69 -10.87 2.07
CA TRP A 150 -3.26 -11.80 3.05
C TRP A 150 -4.56 -11.30 3.67
N LEU A 151 -4.75 -9.99 3.80
CA LEU A 151 -5.99 -9.39 4.30
C LEU A 151 -7.15 -9.48 3.30
N LEU A 152 -6.88 -9.60 2.00
CA LEU A 152 -7.91 -9.84 0.98
C LEU A 152 -8.71 -11.12 1.26
N VAL A 153 -8.06 -12.18 1.72
CA VAL A 153 -8.72 -13.47 1.96
C VAL A 153 -9.86 -13.34 2.99
N PRO A 154 -9.61 -12.87 4.23
CA PRO A 154 -10.70 -12.68 5.20
C PRO A 154 -11.71 -11.62 4.75
N LEU A 155 -11.28 -10.57 4.02
CA LEU A 155 -12.20 -9.56 3.49
C LEU A 155 -13.25 -10.19 2.58
N PHE A 156 -12.84 -11.01 1.60
CA PHE A 156 -13.75 -11.72 0.72
C PHE A 156 -14.62 -12.73 1.45
N LEU A 157 -14.07 -13.49 2.39
CA LEU A 157 -14.82 -14.49 3.16
C LEU A 157 -15.92 -13.85 4.00
N ILE A 158 -15.63 -12.73 4.68
CA ILE A 158 -16.61 -12.02 5.50
C ILE A 158 -17.66 -11.37 4.60
N MET A 159 -17.29 -10.76 3.50
CA MET A 159 -18.24 -10.22 2.54
C MET A 159 -19.18 -11.29 2.04
N PHE A 160 -18.66 -12.46 1.65
CA PHE A 160 -19.49 -13.57 1.18
C PHE A 160 -20.43 -14.10 2.27
N ALA A 161 -19.92 -14.26 3.50
CA ALA A 161 -20.76 -14.67 4.64
C ALA A 161 -21.88 -13.66 4.94
N THR A 162 -21.56 -12.35 4.84
CA THR A 162 -22.56 -11.29 5.03
C THR A 162 -23.64 -11.33 3.94
N PHE A 163 -23.24 -11.57 2.69
CA PHE A 163 -24.17 -11.74 1.57
C PHE A 163 -25.10 -12.95 1.77
N LEU A 164 -24.53 -14.10 2.14
CA LEU A 164 -25.34 -15.30 2.41
C LEU A 164 -26.35 -15.06 3.53
N LEU A 165 -25.92 -14.41 4.60
CA LEU A 165 -26.79 -14.11 5.74
C LEU A 165 -27.88 -13.08 5.39
N ALA A 166 -27.63 -12.18 4.44
CA ALA A 166 -28.58 -11.18 3.97
C ALA A 166 -29.68 -11.77 3.05
N ILE A 167 -29.41 -12.92 2.41
CA ILE A 167 -30.34 -13.58 1.50
C ILE A 167 -31.24 -14.59 2.25
N LEU A 168 -30.76 -15.18 3.34
CA LEU A 168 -31.46 -16.14 4.18
C LEU A 168 -32.54 -15.45 5.05
#